data_4e81d7cdea6dd92561d177d09ecac75d
#
_entry.id   4e81d7cdea6dd92561d177d09ecac75d
#
_cell.length_a   1.000
_cell.length_b   1.000
_cell.length_c   1.000
_cell.angle_alpha   90.00
_cell.angle_beta   90.00
_cell.angle_gamma   90.00
#
_symmetry.space_group_name_H-M   'P 1'
#
loop_
_entity.id
_entity.type
_entity.pdbx_description
1 polymer ?
#
loop_
_entity_poly.entity_id
_entity_poly.type
_entity_poly.pdbx_seq_one_letter_code
_entity_poly.pdbx_strand_id
1 'polypeptide(L)'
;MKDELGTIVGEEKVFDTWMDSSNSNLLVSGYLNEPEVFAKAFPTALRPQGKEIVRTWLYYTLLKSNLLLDKPGFKHVWIDGLGMDPWGRKMSKSLGNGIDADTVLECGAGGRTGSWKVKGTEKTVSLRANKIGSECFRLWKACDAQVGDDFHINPEEIEKKYFGVLTKLFNVARFASQFEIPADLDIHPGNLSVEDRWILSEFQSTMDTVRTAWEELDIYTATQSLKTFGTGVLPSHYLEMVKSRLYDGDVAAAWTLHRIVRDFMSAFSPVCPFFTHHISETLYNRSAVEVDSFPIPADDSIALGTEDGDHLRELSSALQMFNGDTWNAKKEIGISLNQPISGQTIPKELEEFTQILTQMHKLE
;
A
#
# COMPACT_ATOMS: atom_id res chain seq x y z
N MET A 1 26.05 23.00 -42.02
CA MET A 1 25.60 24.22 -42.75
C MET A 1 26.69 24.75 -43.62
N LYS A 2 26.37 25.60 -44.60
CA LYS A 2 27.35 26.41 -45.33
C LYS A 2 27.13 27.86 -44.95
N ASP A 3 28.25 28.64 -44.76
CA ASP A 3 28.17 30.07 -44.57
C ASP A 3 27.81 30.77 -45.87
N GLU A 4 27.69 32.10 -45.87
CA GLU A 4 27.38 32.91 -47.03
C GLU A 4 28.43 32.82 -48.17
N LEU A 5 29.64 32.36 -47.83
CA LEU A 5 30.74 32.12 -48.76
C LEU A 5 30.83 30.71 -49.28
N GLY A 6 29.90 29.81 -48.87
CA GLY A 6 29.85 28.41 -49.27
C GLY A 6 30.80 27.48 -48.49
N THR A 7 31.48 27.99 -47.47
CA THR A 7 32.34 27.20 -46.56
C THR A 7 31.50 26.32 -45.65
N ILE A 8 31.92 25.08 -45.44
CA ILE A 8 31.28 24.20 -44.48
C ILE A 8 31.65 24.70 -43.05
N VAL A 9 30.66 25.12 -42.30
CA VAL A 9 30.78 25.51 -40.88
C VAL A 9 30.09 24.56 -39.98
N GLY A 10 30.59 24.36 -38.76
CA GLY A 10 29.94 23.52 -37.76
C GLY A 10 28.57 24.09 -37.37
N GLU A 11 27.66 23.24 -36.96
CA GLU A 11 26.38 23.65 -36.38
C GLU A 11 26.65 24.18 -34.95
N GLU A 12 26.18 25.39 -34.66
CA GLU A 12 26.35 26.04 -33.34
C GLU A 12 25.20 25.73 -32.40
N LYS A 13 24.06 25.26 -32.93
CA LYS A 13 22.91 24.89 -32.12
C LYS A 13 23.11 23.49 -31.57
N VAL A 14 22.78 23.30 -30.29
CA VAL A 14 22.75 22.00 -29.63
C VAL A 14 21.34 21.45 -29.58
N PHE A 15 21.20 20.14 -29.48
CA PHE A 15 19.91 19.51 -29.26
C PHE A 15 19.40 19.87 -27.84
N ASP A 16 18.08 19.89 -27.72
CA ASP A 16 17.40 19.94 -26.42
C ASP A 16 17.79 18.71 -25.60
N THR A 17 17.97 18.88 -24.30
CA THR A 17 18.29 17.78 -23.35
C THR A 17 17.24 16.68 -23.33
N TRP A 18 16.00 16.97 -23.72
CA TRP A 18 14.96 15.94 -23.95
C TRP A 18 15.33 14.95 -25.05
N MET A 19 16.14 15.38 -26.00
CA MET A 19 16.64 14.53 -27.06
C MET A 19 17.56 13.43 -26.51
N ASP A 20 18.40 13.75 -25.55
CA ASP A 20 19.30 12.78 -24.90
C ASP A 20 18.52 11.86 -23.95
N SER A 21 17.72 12.44 -23.05
CA SER A 21 16.97 11.70 -22.03
C SER A 21 15.94 10.72 -22.64
N SER A 22 15.47 10.97 -23.85
CA SER A 22 14.53 10.10 -24.54
C SER A 22 15.14 8.78 -25.05
N ASN A 23 16.46 8.58 -24.94
CA ASN A 23 17.13 7.30 -25.20
C ASN A 23 17.24 6.41 -23.94
N SER A 24 16.82 6.92 -22.78
CA SER A 24 17.03 6.23 -21.49
C SER A 24 16.44 4.82 -21.45
N ASN A 25 15.28 4.58 -22.06
CA ASN A 25 14.68 3.26 -22.12
C ASN A 25 15.53 2.24 -22.92
N LEU A 26 16.19 2.67 -23.99
CA LEU A 26 17.08 1.83 -24.78
C LEU A 26 18.35 1.52 -23.99
N LEU A 27 18.92 2.55 -23.33
CA LEU A 27 20.14 2.40 -22.56
C LEU A 27 19.95 1.45 -21.39
N VAL A 28 18.89 1.67 -20.59
CA VAL A 28 18.58 0.85 -19.40
C VAL A 28 18.23 -0.59 -19.75
N SER A 29 17.63 -0.83 -20.92
CA SER A 29 17.34 -2.18 -21.39
C SER A 29 18.51 -2.91 -22.05
N GLY A 30 19.71 -2.29 -22.16
CA GLY A 30 20.91 -2.95 -22.66
C GLY A 30 21.10 -2.91 -24.18
N TYR A 31 20.44 -2.00 -24.90
CA TYR A 31 20.40 -1.94 -26.37
C TYR A 31 21.77 -2.03 -27.05
N LEU A 32 22.80 -1.36 -26.50
CA LEU A 32 24.13 -1.32 -27.12
C LEU A 32 25.05 -2.46 -26.71
N ASN A 33 24.93 -2.91 -25.46
CA ASN A 33 25.98 -3.73 -24.85
C ASN A 33 25.50 -5.10 -24.38
N GLU A 34 24.18 -5.31 -24.25
CA GLU A 34 23.62 -6.51 -23.62
C GLU A 34 22.42 -7.06 -24.43
N PRO A 35 22.68 -7.67 -25.62
CA PRO A 35 21.61 -8.08 -26.54
C PRO A 35 20.65 -9.10 -25.94
N GLU A 36 21.10 -9.99 -25.06
CA GLU A 36 20.24 -10.98 -24.40
C GLU A 36 19.31 -10.33 -23.35
N VAL A 37 19.82 -9.33 -22.61
CA VAL A 37 19.01 -8.52 -21.69
C VAL A 37 18.01 -7.69 -22.47
N PHE A 38 18.47 -7.05 -23.54
CA PHE A 38 17.61 -6.25 -24.41
C PHE A 38 16.44 -7.05 -24.98
N ALA A 39 16.71 -8.25 -25.47
CA ALA A 39 15.67 -9.11 -26.05
C ALA A 39 14.55 -9.46 -25.05
N LYS A 40 14.88 -9.52 -23.74
CA LYS A 40 13.92 -9.79 -22.65
C LYS A 40 13.28 -8.53 -22.08
N ALA A 41 14.03 -7.42 -22.00
CA ALA A 41 13.62 -6.20 -21.31
C ALA A 41 12.90 -5.18 -22.21
N PHE A 42 13.04 -5.30 -23.54
CA PHE A 42 12.45 -4.36 -24.49
C PHE A 42 11.32 -5.00 -25.32
N PRO A 43 10.15 -4.33 -25.49
CA PRO A 43 9.73 -3.06 -24.88
C PRO A 43 9.63 -3.14 -23.35
N THR A 44 10.02 -2.07 -22.64
CA THR A 44 9.90 -2.03 -21.20
C THR A 44 8.45 -2.18 -20.74
N ALA A 45 8.23 -2.80 -19.57
CA ALA A 45 6.87 -3.09 -19.11
C ALA A 45 6.09 -1.80 -18.83
N LEU A 46 6.69 -0.86 -18.11
CA LEU A 46 6.04 0.34 -17.62
C LEU A 46 6.95 1.57 -17.75
N ARG A 47 6.36 2.69 -18.13
CA ARG A 47 6.97 4.01 -18.08
C ARG A 47 6.17 4.95 -17.21
N PRO A 48 6.55 5.18 -15.94
CA PRO A 48 5.96 6.22 -15.12
C PRO A 48 6.56 7.58 -15.48
N GLN A 49 5.71 8.60 -15.59
CA GLN A 49 6.12 9.98 -15.84
C GLN A 49 5.04 10.99 -15.44
N GLY A 50 5.44 12.27 -15.30
CA GLY A 50 4.49 13.36 -15.09
C GLY A 50 3.80 13.80 -16.39
N LYS A 51 2.61 14.35 -16.25
CA LYS A 51 1.80 14.84 -17.39
C LYS A 51 2.46 15.97 -18.18
N GLU A 52 3.33 16.76 -17.53
CA GLU A 52 3.99 17.91 -18.14
C GLU A 52 5.07 17.54 -19.16
N ILE A 53 5.54 16.30 -19.17
CA ILE A 53 6.59 15.84 -20.10
C ILE A 53 6.08 14.90 -21.20
N VAL A 54 4.77 14.84 -21.40
CA VAL A 54 4.14 14.03 -22.46
C VAL A 54 4.61 14.48 -23.84
N ARG A 55 4.68 15.81 -24.08
CA ARG A 55 5.09 16.38 -25.38
C ARG A 55 6.59 16.35 -25.63
N THR A 56 7.38 16.10 -24.63
CA THR A 56 8.83 16.07 -24.68
C THR A 56 9.35 14.65 -24.50
N TRP A 57 9.54 14.20 -23.30
CA TRP A 57 10.17 12.92 -23.00
C TRP A 57 9.40 11.72 -23.57
N LEU A 58 8.08 11.64 -23.37
CA LEU A 58 7.26 10.56 -23.92
C LEU A 58 7.28 10.53 -25.44
N TYR A 59 6.99 11.67 -26.05
CA TYR A 59 6.92 11.79 -27.50
C TYR A 59 8.25 11.42 -28.17
N TYR A 60 9.36 11.97 -27.70
CA TYR A 60 10.68 11.66 -28.27
C TYR A 60 11.09 10.21 -28.04
N THR A 61 10.74 9.63 -26.91
CA THR A 61 11.02 8.19 -26.66
C THR A 61 10.26 7.31 -27.63
N LEU A 62 8.96 7.55 -27.83
CA LEU A 62 8.14 6.80 -28.80
C LEU A 62 8.66 6.96 -30.21
N LEU A 63 8.93 8.19 -30.63
CA LEU A 63 9.44 8.49 -31.95
C LEU A 63 10.76 7.75 -32.22
N LYS A 64 11.72 7.82 -31.32
CA LYS A 64 13.03 7.18 -31.49
C LYS A 64 12.94 5.66 -31.46
N SER A 65 12.18 5.10 -30.54
CA SER A 65 11.99 3.65 -30.45
C SER A 65 11.36 3.12 -31.76
N ASN A 66 10.37 3.82 -32.28
CA ASN A 66 9.73 3.43 -33.52
C ASN A 66 10.67 3.58 -34.73
N LEU A 67 11.39 4.69 -34.85
CA LEU A 67 12.29 4.93 -35.99
C LEU A 67 13.50 3.97 -35.98
N LEU A 68 14.00 3.58 -34.83
CA LEU A 68 15.19 2.72 -34.71
C LEU A 68 14.85 1.23 -34.76
N LEU A 69 13.70 0.83 -34.21
CA LEU A 69 13.40 -0.57 -33.89
C LEU A 69 12.06 -1.04 -34.42
N ASP A 70 11.27 -0.14 -35.02
CA ASP A 70 9.88 -0.41 -35.45
C ASP A 70 9.01 -1.03 -34.34
N LYS A 71 9.22 -0.56 -33.10
CA LYS A 71 8.54 -1.04 -31.91
C LYS A 71 8.24 0.12 -30.97
N PRO A 72 7.15 0.04 -30.18
CA PRO A 72 6.95 0.98 -29.08
C PRO A 72 8.03 0.79 -28.02
N GLY A 73 8.40 1.88 -27.34
CA GLY A 73 9.44 1.83 -26.30
C GLY A 73 9.02 1.14 -25.00
N PHE A 74 7.70 0.98 -24.77
CA PHE A 74 7.12 0.41 -23.55
C PHE A 74 5.70 -0.13 -23.83
N LYS A 75 5.24 -1.02 -22.93
CA LYS A 75 3.90 -1.63 -23.02
C LYS A 75 2.83 -0.73 -22.41
N HIS A 76 3.15 -0.12 -21.26
CA HIS A 76 2.25 0.75 -20.49
C HIS A 76 2.91 2.08 -20.18
N VAL A 77 2.11 3.13 -20.10
CA VAL A 77 2.52 4.46 -19.66
C VAL A 77 1.67 4.85 -18.45
N TRP A 78 2.33 5.20 -17.38
CA TRP A 78 1.69 5.74 -16.20
C TRP A 78 1.92 7.24 -16.16
N ILE A 79 0.86 8.02 -16.42
CA ILE A 79 0.93 9.49 -16.43
C ILE A 79 0.44 10.01 -15.09
N ASP A 80 1.37 10.45 -14.28
CA ASP A 80 1.12 10.99 -12.95
C ASP A 80 0.77 12.48 -13.00
N GLY A 81 0.03 12.95 -11.98
CA GLY A 81 -0.24 14.36 -11.78
C GLY A 81 0.97 15.13 -11.25
N LEU A 82 0.76 16.41 -11.00
CA LEU A 82 1.77 17.30 -10.45
C LEU A 82 1.71 17.32 -8.93
N GLY A 83 2.88 17.28 -8.29
CA GLY A 83 3.00 17.61 -6.88
C GLY A 83 2.78 19.10 -6.66
N MET A 84 1.76 19.40 -5.85
CA MET A 84 1.40 20.76 -5.47
C MET A 84 1.81 21.01 -4.02
N ASP A 85 2.18 22.22 -3.70
CA ASP A 85 2.40 22.60 -2.31
C ASP A 85 1.05 22.64 -1.54
N PRO A 86 1.05 22.77 -0.20
CA PRO A 86 -0.18 22.80 0.60
C PRO A 86 -1.18 23.89 0.20
N TRP A 87 -0.75 24.87 -0.58
CA TRP A 87 -1.60 25.97 -1.07
C TRP A 87 -2.01 25.81 -2.53
N GLY A 88 -1.78 24.65 -3.14
CA GLY A 88 -2.19 24.35 -4.51
C GLY A 88 -1.29 24.96 -5.60
N ARG A 89 -0.04 25.34 -5.27
CA ARG A 89 0.90 25.85 -6.27
C ARG A 89 1.82 24.73 -6.73
N LYS A 90 2.08 24.68 -8.04
CA LYS A 90 3.05 23.73 -8.60
C LYS A 90 4.41 23.89 -7.90
N MET A 91 4.99 22.77 -7.46
CA MET A 91 6.33 22.75 -6.91
C MET A 91 7.37 23.03 -7.98
N SER A 92 8.30 23.94 -7.69
CA SER A 92 9.40 24.28 -8.60
C SER A 92 10.62 24.79 -7.86
N LYS A 93 11.80 24.58 -8.44
CA LYS A 93 13.05 25.12 -7.91
C LYS A 93 13.02 26.66 -7.83
N SER A 94 12.41 27.32 -8.81
CA SER A 94 12.33 28.78 -8.87
C SER A 94 11.45 29.37 -7.76
N LEU A 95 10.42 28.65 -7.31
CA LEU A 95 9.56 29.06 -6.20
C LEU A 95 10.15 28.63 -4.84
N GLY A 96 11.10 27.71 -4.80
CA GLY A 96 11.69 27.21 -3.57
C GLY A 96 10.68 26.50 -2.66
N ASN A 97 9.61 25.94 -3.24
CA ASN A 97 8.53 25.24 -2.55
C ASN A 97 8.56 23.71 -2.76
N GLY A 98 9.64 23.18 -3.33
CA GLY A 98 9.84 21.76 -3.50
C GLY A 98 10.31 21.09 -2.21
N ILE A 99 10.01 19.81 -2.06
CA ILE A 99 10.52 18.95 -0.99
C ILE A 99 11.66 18.13 -1.58
N ASP A 100 12.81 18.20 -0.92
CA ASP A 100 13.93 17.33 -1.24
C ASP A 100 13.68 15.94 -0.67
N ALA A 101 13.85 14.91 -1.50
CA ALA A 101 13.69 13.53 -1.09
C ALA A 101 14.66 13.14 0.04
N ASP A 102 15.88 13.64 0.01
CA ASP A 102 16.87 13.40 1.06
C ASP A 102 16.40 13.95 2.41
N THR A 103 15.75 15.11 2.42
CA THR A 103 15.17 15.67 3.66
C THR A 103 14.08 14.73 4.23
N VAL A 104 13.25 14.12 3.39
CA VAL A 104 12.22 13.17 3.82
C VAL A 104 12.84 11.87 4.35
N LEU A 105 13.86 11.37 3.67
CA LEU A 105 14.56 10.13 4.06
C LEU A 105 15.38 10.33 5.34
N GLU A 106 16.12 11.41 5.47
CA GLU A 106 16.92 11.74 6.64
C GLU A 106 16.07 12.03 7.88
N CYS A 107 14.86 12.55 7.70
CA CYS A 107 13.94 12.79 8.79
C CYS A 107 13.62 11.52 9.59
N GLY A 108 13.56 10.35 8.95
CA GLY A 108 13.35 9.06 9.62
C GLY A 108 14.56 8.54 10.40
N ALA A 109 15.77 9.01 10.11
CA ALA A 109 17.01 8.36 10.57
C ALA A 109 17.77 9.09 11.68
N GLY A 110 17.45 10.33 12.04
CA GLY A 110 18.34 11.04 12.97
C GLY A 110 17.83 12.32 13.60
N GLY A 111 16.57 12.57 13.63
CA GLY A 111 16.02 13.71 14.35
C GLY A 111 16.29 15.07 13.68
N ARG A 112 16.52 15.12 12.38
CA ARG A 112 16.58 16.37 11.64
C ARG A 112 15.17 16.88 11.35
N THR A 113 14.91 18.14 11.65
CA THR A 113 13.73 18.86 11.21
C THR A 113 14.06 19.64 9.94
N GLY A 114 13.42 19.29 8.82
CA GLY A 114 13.42 20.12 7.63
C GLY A 114 12.32 21.17 7.75
N SER A 115 12.63 22.43 7.50
CA SER A 115 11.61 23.44 7.31
C SER A 115 11.95 24.27 6.08
N TRP A 116 10.94 24.66 5.31
CA TRP A 116 11.14 25.60 4.22
C TRP A 116 10.09 26.71 4.24
N LYS A 117 10.53 27.90 3.93
CA LYS A 117 9.66 29.07 3.79
C LYS A 117 9.12 29.10 2.37
N VAL A 118 7.81 29.19 2.23
CA VAL A 118 7.19 29.29 0.91
C VAL A 118 7.48 30.67 0.33
N LYS A 119 8.24 30.71 -0.78
CA LYS A 119 8.67 31.95 -1.42
C LYS A 119 7.47 32.86 -1.73
N GLY A 120 7.57 34.11 -1.33
CA GLY A 120 6.51 35.11 -1.52
C GLY A 120 5.37 35.05 -0.49
N THR A 121 5.53 34.25 0.59
CA THR A 121 4.57 34.20 1.70
C THR A 121 5.30 34.17 3.05
N GLU A 122 4.58 34.46 4.14
CA GLU A 122 5.08 34.27 5.50
C GLU A 122 4.89 32.83 6.02
N LYS A 123 4.35 31.94 5.20
CA LYS A 123 4.06 30.57 5.60
C LYS A 123 5.33 29.72 5.59
N THR A 124 5.54 28.97 6.67
CA THR A 124 6.61 27.99 6.80
C THR A 124 5.99 26.61 6.89
N VAL A 125 6.48 25.68 6.09
CA VAL A 125 6.16 24.25 6.19
C VAL A 125 7.30 23.60 6.94
N SER A 126 7.01 22.85 7.99
CA SER A 126 8.00 22.14 8.78
C SER A 126 7.76 20.64 8.72
N LEU A 127 8.86 19.91 8.53
CA LEU A 127 8.90 18.45 8.65
C LEU A 127 9.36 18.11 10.06
N ARG A 128 8.56 17.32 10.79
CA ARG A 128 8.99 16.76 12.06
C ARG A 128 9.67 15.41 11.84
N ALA A 129 10.93 15.39 12.20
CA ALA A 129 11.88 14.36 11.87
C ALA A 129 11.54 12.92 12.28
N ASN A 130 10.75 12.71 13.32
CA ASN A 130 10.63 11.40 13.95
C ASN A 130 9.51 10.53 13.40
N LYS A 131 8.69 11.03 12.48
CA LYS A 131 7.42 10.40 12.11
C LYS A 131 7.17 10.26 10.61
N ILE A 132 7.85 11.05 9.79
CA ILE A 132 7.93 10.81 8.36
C ILE A 132 9.13 9.88 8.15
N GLY A 133 9.33 9.25 7.25
CA GLY A 133 10.37 8.37 6.81
C GLY A 133 9.94 7.82 5.47
N SER A 134 10.79 7.07 4.83
CA SER A 134 10.53 6.49 3.54
C SER A 134 9.19 5.75 3.50
N GLU A 135 8.86 5.00 4.55
CA GLU A 135 7.65 4.18 4.60
C GLU A 135 6.36 5.01 4.66
N CYS A 136 6.30 6.04 5.50
CA CYS A 136 5.14 6.94 5.53
C CYS A 136 4.97 7.69 4.22
N PHE A 137 6.07 8.13 3.61
CA PHE A 137 6.04 8.84 2.34
C PHE A 137 5.60 7.94 1.19
N ARG A 138 6.12 6.70 1.12
CA ARG A 138 5.71 5.70 0.14
C ARG A 138 4.23 5.34 0.29
N LEU A 139 3.78 5.12 1.52
CA LEU A 139 2.39 4.80 1.82
C LEU A 139 1.45 5.96 1.47
N TRP A 140 1.86 7.20 1.78
CA TRP A 140 1.10 8.38 1.35
C TRP A 140 1.00 8.45 -0.17
N LYS A 141 2.12 8.31 -0.89
CA LYS A 141 2.12 8.36 -2.36
C LYS A 141 1.19 7.30 -2.97
N ALA A 142 1.22 6.09 -2.43
CA ALA A 142 0.36 4.99 -2.88
C ALA A 142 -1.13 5.18 -2.53
N CYS A 143 -1.44 5.89 -1.43
CA CYS A 143 -2.81 6.06 -0.93
C CYS A 143 -3.52 7.35 -1.37
N ASP A 144 -2.78 8.44 -1.61
CA ASP A 144 -3.39 9.77 -1.85
C ASP A 144 -3.05 10.34 -3.24
N ALA A 145 -1.99 9.87 -3.87
CA ALA A 145 -1.59 10.35 -5.18
C ALA A 145 -2.09 9.42 -6.29
N GLN A 146 -3.34 9.56 -6.64
CA GLN A 146 -3.97 8.81 -7.73
C GLN A 146 -3.34 9.16 -9.08
N VAL A 147 -3.20 8.16 -9.94
CA VAL A 147 -2.69 8.37 -11.31
C VAL A 147 -3.61 9.30 -12.09
N GLY A 148 -3.02 10.29 -12.75
CA GLY A 148 -3.75 11.29 -13.54
C GLY A 148 -4.12 12.56 -12.79
N ASP A 149 -4.27 12.52 -11.48
CA ASP A 149 -4.66 13.65 -10.66
C ASP A 149 -3.49 14.39 -10.04
N ASP A 150 -3.62 15.72 -9.91
CA ASP A 150 -2.68 16.53 -9.13
C ASP A 150 -2.87 16.25 -7.64
N PHE A 151 -1.77 16.16 -6.91
CA PHE A 151 -1.80 15.82 -5.49
C PHE A 151 -1.06 16.86 -4.65
N HIS A 152 -1.58 17.10 -3.45
CA HIS A 152 -0.99 18.02 -2.50
C HIS A 152 0.01 17.30 -1.60
N ILE A 153 1.18 17.91 -1.43
CA ILE A 153 2.20 17.41 -0.51
C ILE A 153 2.17 18.28 0.73
N ASN A 154 1.58 17.76 1.80
CA ASN A 154 1.58 18.37 3.12
C ASN A 154 2.28 17.44 4.12
N PRO A 155 3.52 17.73 4.51
CA PRO A 155 4.28 16.86 5.40
C PRO A 155 3.64 16.61 6.76
N GLU A 156 2.95 17.60 7.34
CA GLU A 156 2.29 17.46 8.64
C GLU A 156 1.10 16.50 8.55
N GLU A 157 0.34 16.54 7.45
CA GLU A 157 -0.76 15.60 7.21
C GLU A 157 -0.26 14.20 6.91
N ILE A 158 0.81 14.08 6.13
CA ILE A 158 1.47 12.80 5.86
C ILE A 158 1.90 12.14 7.17
N GLU A 159 2.60 12.90 8.03
CA GLU A 159 3.00 12.42 9.35
C GLU A 159 1.79 11.97 10.17
N LYS A 160 0.80 12.82 10.33
CA LYS A 160 -0.36 12.55 11.18
C LYS A 160 -1.16 11.33 10.72
N LYS A 161 -1.39 11.20 9.42
CA LYS A 161 -2.24 10.16 8.84
C LYS A 161 -1.52 8.81 8.74
N TYR A 162 -0.34 8.81 8.13
CA TYR A 162 0.30 7.56 7.71
C TYR A 162 1.19 6.92 8.78
N PHE A 163 1.78 7.70 9.66
CA PHE A 163 2.42 7.13 10.86
C PHE A 163 1.39 6.41 11.74
N GLY A 164 0.17 6.94 11.84
CA GLY A 164 -0.93 6.29 12.55
C GLY A 164 -1.31 4.94 11.93
N VAL A 165 -1.33 4.85 10.59
CA VAL A 165 -1.58 3.59 9.86
C VAL A 165 -0.51 2.55 10.18
N LEU A 166 0.78 2.90 10.02
CA LEU A 166 1.89 1.98 10.33
C LEU A 166 1.90 1.56 11.79
N THR A 167 1.58 2.48 12.72
CA THR A 167 1.46 2.16 14.15
C THR A 167 0.36 1.12 14.42
N LYS A 168 -0.79 1.23 13.76
CA LYS A 168 -1.86 0.23 13.90
C LYS A 168 -1.41 -1.14 13.39
N LEU A 169 -0.81 -1.19 12.20
CA LEU A 169 -0.28 -2.43 11.62
C LEU A 169 0.82 -3.05 12.49
N PHE A 170 1.71 -2.23 13.03
CA PHE A 170 2.72 -2.68 13.99
C PHE A 170 2.09 -3.27 15.25
N ASN A 171 1.03 -2.65 15.78
CA ASN A 171 0.34 -3.16 16.96
C ASN A 171 -0.38 -4.49 16.68
N VAL A 172 -0.90 -4.70 15.48
CA VAL A 172 -1.45 -6.01 15.06
C VAL A 172 -0.36 -7.08 15.09
N ALA A 173 0.79 -6.81 14.47
CA ALA A 173 1.93 -7.74 14.46
C ALA A 173 2.46 -8.00 15.89
N ARG A 174 2.57 -6.95 16.70
CA ARG A 174 2.96 -7.07 18.12
C ARG A 174 1.95 -7.88 18.93
N PHE A 175 0.66 -7.74 18.64
CA PHE A 175 -0.36 -8.57 19.31
C PHE A 175 -0.22 -10.03 18.88
N ALA A 176 -0.06 -10.30 17.59
CA ALA A 176 0.17 -11.65 17.08
C ALA A 176 1.40 -12.31 17.72
N SER A 177 2.49 -11.57 17.94
CA SER A 177 3.72 -12.09 18.53
C SER A 177 3.59 -12.57 19.98
N GLN A 178 2.46 -12.36 20.64
CA GLN A 178 2.19 -12.85 21.99
C GLN A 178 1.72 -14.31 22.01
N PHE A 179 1.38 -14.85 20.86
CA PHE A 179 0.82 -16.19 20.72
C PHE A 179 1.81 -17.09 19.97
N GLU A 180 1.73 -18.37 20.27
CA GLU A 180 2.59 -19.37 19.64
C GLU A 180 2.32 -19.42 18.12
N ILE A 181 3.40 -19.41 17.33
CA ILE A 181 3.31 -19.53 15.89
C ILE A 181 3.15 -21.03 15.56
N PRO A 182 2.05 -21.45 14.92
CA PRO A 182 1.88 -22.82 14.51
C PRO A 182 3.02 -23.29 13.60
N ALA A 183 3.41 -24.56 13.72
CA ALA A 183 4.56 -25.13 13.03
C ALA A 183 4.44 -25.03 11.49
N ASP A 184 3.23 -25.08 10.98
CA ASP A 184 2.95 -24.93 9.55
C ASP A 184 1.75 -24.01 9.32
N LEU A 185 2.01 -22.87 8.72
CA LEU A 185 0.98 -21.89 8.36
C LEU A 185 0.33 -22.18 6.99
N ASP A 186 0.85 -23.12 6.24
CA ASP A 186 0.31 -23.50 4.93
C ASP A 186 -0.65 -24.69 5.00
N ILE A 187 -0.68 -25.38 6.15
CA ILE A 187 -1.64 -26.46 6.41
C ILE A 187 -2.80 -25.95 7.24
N HIS A 188 -3.99 -26.02 6.67
CA HIS A 188 -5.23 -25.62 7.30
C HIS A 188 -5.59 -26.54 8.49
N PRO A 189 -5.89 -26.00 9.69
CA PRO A 189 -6.12 -26.81 10.89
C PRO A 189 -7.43 -27.60 10.90
N GLY A 190 -8.34 -27.38 9.96
CA GLY A 190 -9.56 -28.17 9.78
C GLY A 190 -10.74 -27.89 10.72
N ASN A 191 -10.52 -27.15 11.83
CA ASN A 191 -11.52 -26.88 12.87
C ASN A 191 -11.71 -25.38 13.14
N LEU A 192 -11.80 -24.58 12.09
CA LEU A 192 -12.00 -23.15 12.18
C LEU A 192 -13.39 -22.80 12.71
N SER A 193 -13.47 -21.86 13.63
CA SER A 193 -14.73 -21.26 14.10
C SER A 193 -15.31 -20.31 13.02
N VAL A 194 -16.56 -19.90 13.18
CA VAL A 194 -17.24 -19.05 12.19
C VAL A 194 -16.51 -17.71 11.97
N GLU A 195 -16.01 -17.10 13.03
CA GLU A 195 -15.24 -15.87 12.94
C GLU A 195 -13.88 -16.05 12.25
N ASP A 196 -13.25 -17.22 12.39
CA ASP A 196 -12.00 -17.53 11.66
C ASP A 196 -12.28 -17.68 10.16
N ARG A 197 -13.35 -18.42 9.80
CA ARG A 197 -13.78 -18.58 8.41
C ARG A 197 -14.19 -17.25 7.79
N TRP A 198 -14.92 -16.43 8.54
CA TRP A 198 -15.31 -15.09 8.09
C TRP A 198 -14.10 -14.22 7.75
N ILE A 199 -13.15 -14.08 8.67
CA ILE A 199 -11.99 -13.19 8.44
C ILE A 199 -11.08 -13.70 7.33
N LEU A 200 -10.94 -15.02 7.17
CA LEU A 200 -10.18 -15.61 6.05
C LEU A 200 -10.86 -15.32 4.72
N SER A 201 -12.20 -15.39 4.67
CA SER A 201 -12.96 -15.05 3.47
C SER A 201 -12.89 -13.56 3.12
N GLU A 202 -12.93 -12.66 4.13
CA GLU A 202 -12.67 -11.23 3.95
C GLU A 202 -11.25 -10.95 3.45
N PHE A 203 -10.27 -11.66 4.02
CA PHE A 203 -8.90 -11.55 3.59
C PHE A 203 -8.71 -12.04 2.15
N GLN A 204 -9.27 -13.18 1.78
CA GLN A 204 -9.23 -13.69 0.41
C GLN A 204 -9.82 -12.68 -0.58
N SER A 205 -11.00 -12.15 -0.31
CA SER A 205 -11.64 -11.13 -1.15
C SER A 205 -10.79 -9.86 -1.28
N THR A 206 -10.16 -9.43 -0.17
CA THR A 206 -9.20 -8.32 -0.19
C THR A 206 -8.01 -8.64 -1.09
N MET A 207 -7.45 -9.84 -0.98
CA MET A 207 -6.28 -10.25 -1.77
C MET A 207 -6.60 -10.40 -3.26
N ASP A 208 -7.80 -10.85 -3.61
CA ASP A 208 -8.26 -10.92 -5.01
C ASP A 208 -8.38 -9.52 -5.62
N THR A 209 -8.94 -8.58 -4.86
CA THR A 209 -8.99 -7.16 -5.24
C THR A 209 -7.58 -6.59 -5.42
N VAL A 210 -6.69 -6.87 -4.49
CA VAL A 210 -5.29 -6.40 -4.52
C VAL A 210 -4.54 -6.97 -5.72
N ARG A 211 -4.71 -8.27 -6.01
CA ARG A 211 -4.09 -8.91 -7.16
C ARG A 211 -4.55 -8.27 -8.46
N THR A 212 -5.86 -8.16 -8.66
CA THR A 212 -6.43 -7.53 -9.86
C THR A 212 -5.92 -6.09 -10.02
N ALA A 213 -5.91 -5.32 -8.94
CA ALA A 213 -5.42 -3.94 -8.98
C ALA A 213 -3.93 -3.85 -9.32
N TRP A 214 -3.08 -4.76 -8.80
CA TRP A 214 -1.66 -4.82 -9.20
C TRP A 214 -1.48 -5.20 -10.66
N GLU A 215 -2.27 -6.14 -11.18
CA GLU A 215 -2.22 -6.54 -12.60
C GLU A 215 -2.63 -5.38 -13.53
N GLU A 216 -3.57 -4.55 -13.10
CA GLU A 216 -4.03 -3.35 -13.79
C GLU A 216 -3.15 -2.11 -13.52
N LEU A 217 -2.10 -2.24 -12.71
CA LEU A 217 -1.23 -1.14 -12.28
C LEU A 217 -1.95 -0.07 -11.46
N ASP A 218 -3.07 -0.41 -10.83
CA ASP A 218 -3.83 0.45 -9.91
C ASP A 218 -3.30 0.31 -8.47
N ILE A 219 -2.17 0.95 -8.21
CA ILE A 219 -1.52 0.94 -6.89
C ILE A 219 -2.42 1.55 -5.81
N TYR A 220 -3.23 2.54 -6.18
CA TYR A 220 -4.15 3.19 -5.25
C TYR A 220 -5.16 2.20 -4.69
N THR A 221 -5.91 1.52 -5.54
CA THR A 221 -6.91 0.53 -5.12
C THR A 221 -6.28 -0.61 -4.33
N ALA A 222 -5.14 -1.15 -4.78
CA ALA A 222 -4.41 -2.20 -4.06
C ALA A 222 -4.05 -1.76 -2.64
N THR A 223 -3.46 -0.57 -2.51
CA THR A 223 -3.00 -0.06 -1.21
C THR A 223 -4.15 0.33 -0.29
N GLN A 224 -5.22 0.92 -0.81
CA GLN A 224 -6.40 1.29 -0.02
C GLN A 224 -7.12 0.04 0.52
N SER A 225 -7.24 -1.02 -0.29
CA SER A 225 -7.84 -2.28 0.12
C SER A 225 -7.07 -2.92 1.29
N LEU A 226 -5.75 -3.04 1.15
CA LEU A 226 -4.89 -3.53 2.23
C LEU A 226 -4.97 -2.65 3.48
N LYS A 227 -4.89 -1.33 3.32
CA LYS A 227 -4.99 -0.41 4.45
C LYS A 227 -6.31 -0.55 5.19
N THR A 228 -7.43 -0.63 4.47
CA THR A 228 -8.77 -0.76 5.06
C THR A 228 -8.90 -2.05 5.84
N PHE A 229 -8.48 -3.18 5.25
CA PHE A 229 -8.47 -4.46 5.95
C PHE A 229 -7.57 -4.45 7.18
N GLY A 230 -6.30 -4.06 7.02
CA GLY A 230 -5.28 -4.16 8.08
C GLY A 230 -5.44 -3.15 9.21
N THR A 231 -6.16 -2.04 9.03
CA THR A 231 -6.38 -1.03 10.08
C THR A 231 -7.82 -0.94 10.59
N GLY A 232 -8.75 -1.60 9.91
CA GLY A 232 -10.17 -1.60 10.22
C GLY A 232 -10.67 -3.01 10.54
N VAL A 233 -10.92 -3.82 9.51
CA VAL A 233 -11.60 -5.12 9.64
C VAL A 233 -10.85 -6.05 10.60
N LEU A 234 -9.57 -6.29 10.37
CA LEU A 234 -8.76 -7.20 11.17
C LEU A 234 -8.66 -6.75 12.64
N PRO A 235 -8.14 -5.54 12.98
CA PRO A 235 -7.96 -5.16 14.38
C PRO A 235 -9.25 -4.80 15.10
N SER A 236 -10.22 -4.18 14.42
CA SER A 236 -11.40 -3.66 15.10
C SER A 236 -12.50 -4.71 15.33
N HIS A 237 -12.57 -5.72 14.46
CA HIS A 237 -13.61 -6.73 14.56
C HIS A 237 -13.02 -8.09 14.92
N TYR A 238 -12.19 -8.69 14.05
CA TYR A 238 -11.70 -10.04 14.26
C TYR A 238 -10.88 -10.19 15.55
N LEU A 239 -9.89 -9.33 15.78
CA LEU A 239 -9.05 -9.46 16.98
C LEU A 239 -9.86 -9.34 18.28
N GLU A 240 -10.89 -8.49 18.28
CA GLU A 240 -11.77 -8.37 19.45
C GLU A 240 -12.61 -9.62 19.68
N MET A 241 -13.08 -10.27 18.60
CA MET A 241 -13.82 -11.54 18.72
C MET A 241 -12.96 -12.68 19.24
N VAL A 242 -11.73 -12.82 18.73
CA VAL A 242 -10.89 -14.00 19.05
C VAL A 242 -9.97 -13.83 20.26
N LYS A 243 -9.93 -12.67 20.87
CA LYS A 243 -9.03 -12.37 22.00
C LYS A 243 -9.06 -13.44 23.10
N SER A 244 -10.25 -13.83 23.54
CA SER A 244 -10.38 -14.83 24.60
C SER A 244 -9.81 -16.17 24.18
N ARG A 245 -10.16 -16.64 22.98
CA ARG A 245 -9.67 -17.91 22.41
C ARG A 245 -8.15 -17.93 22.29
N LEU A 246 -7.56 -16.84 21.83
CA LEU A 246 -6.09 -16.71 21.73
C LEU A 246 -5.40 -16.83 23.09
N TYR A 247 -5.93 -16.15 24.13
CA TYR A 247 -5.38 -16.25 25.48
C TYR A 247 -5.61 -17.63 26.13
N ASP A 248 -6.65 -18.34 25.70
CA ASP A 248 -6.93 -19.73 26.12
C ASP A 248 -6.08 -20.76 25.35
N GLY A 249 -5.24 -20.32 24.40
CA GLY A 249 -4.32 -21.17 23.65
C GLY A 249 -4.96 -21.91 22.46
N ASP A 250 -6.02 -21.35 21.87
CA ASP A 250 -6.69 -21.93 20.70
C ASP A 250 -5.77 -21.88 19.47
N VAL A 251 -5.37 -23.06 19.00
CA VAL A 251 -4.43 -23.22 17.89
C VAL A 251 -5.04 -22.76 16.56
N ALA A 252 -6.35 -22.92 16.36
CA ALA A 252 -7.01 -22.51 15.12
C ALA A 252 -7.07 -20.98 15.01
N ALA A 253 -7.40 -20.29 16.11
CA ALA A 253 -7.34 -18.82 16.18
C ALA A 253 -5.91 -18.29 15.98
N ALA A 254 -4.92 -18.93 16.59
CA ALA A 254 -3.51 -18.56 16.42
C ALA A 254 -3.04 -18.79 14.98
N TRP A 255 -3.39 -19.89 14.36
CA TRP A 255 -3.10 -20.19 12.96
C TRP A 255 -3.71 -19.11 12.04
N THR A 256 -4.98 -18.81 12.20
CA THR A 256 -5.67 -17.81 11.39
C THR A 256 -5.02 -16.44 11.50
N LEU A 257 -4.71 -16.00 12.72
CA LEU A 257 -4.06 -14.72 12.95
C LEU A 257 -2.66 -14.66 12.31
N HIS A 258 -1.82 -15.67 12.54
CA HIS A 258 -0.47 -15.70 12.01
C HIS A 258 -0.45 -15.87 10.48
N ARG A 259 -1.36 -16.67 9.92
CA ARG A 259 -1.51 -16.82 8.47
C ARG A 259 -1.82 -15.47 7.82
N ILE A 260 -2.80 -14.74 8.34
CA ILE A 260 -3.18 -13.42 7.81
C ILE A 260 -2.04 -12.43 7.96
N VAL A 261 -1.41 -12.33 9.13
CA VAL A 261 -0.31 -11.36 9.35
C VAL A 261 0.85 -11.64 8.42
N ARG A 262 1.27 -12.90 8.26
CA ARG A 262 2.36 -13.30 7.36
C ARG A 262 2.08 -12.88 5.91
N ASP A 263 0.93 -13.25 5.40
CA ASP A 263 0.59 -13.04 3.99
C ASP A 263 0.26 -11.57 3.71
N PHE A 264 -0.34 -10.86 4.67
CA PHE A 264 -0.54 -9.42 4.61
C PHE A 264 0.79 -8.65 4.49
N MET A 265 1.80 -9.02 5.28
CA MET A 265 3.12 -8.37 5.20
C MET A 265 3.75 -8.56 3.82
N SER A 266 3.62 -9.74 3.22
CA SER A 266 4.11 -10.00 1.85
C SER A 266 3.33 -9.16 0.82
N ALA A 267 2.00 -9.10 0.91
CA ALA A 267 1.17 -8.31 -0.01
C ALA A 267 1.40 -6.80 0.11
N PHE A 268 1.76 -6.32 1.29
CA PHE A 268 2.02 -4.90 1.57
C PHE A 268 3.47 -4.48 1.28
N SER A 269 4.37 -5.43 1.05
CA SER A 269 5.80 -5.18 0.86
C SER A 269 6.14 -4.30 -0.35
N PRO A 270 5.42 -4.30 -1.49
CA PRO A 270 5.72 -3.38 -2.57
C PRO A 270 5.56 -1.91 -2.19
N VAL A 271 4.69 -1.62 -1.21
CA VAL A 271 4.44 -0.26 -0.71
C VAL A 271 5.39 0.10 0.44
N CYS A 272 5.49 -0.76 1.45
CA CYS A 272 6.26 -0.54 2.68
C CYS A 272 7.29 -1.65 2.92
N PRO A 273 8.34 -1.76 2.07
CA PRO A 273 9.26 -2.90 2.08
C PRO A 273 10.06 -3.06 3.38
N PHE A 274 10.56 -1.98 3.97
CA PHE A 274 11.38 -2.05 5.19
C PHE A 274 10.54 -2.43 6.41
N PHE A 275 9.36 -1.85 6.53
CA PHE A 275 8.41 -2.14 7.60
C PHE A 275 7.96 -3.60 7.57
N THR A 276 7.53 -4.07 6.41
CA THR A 276 7.01 -5.44 6.25
C THR A 276 8.10 -6.49 6.38
N HIS A 277 9.29 -6.23 5.81
CA HIS A 277 10.44 -7.12 5.93
C HIS A 277 10.86 -7.28 7.39
N HIS A 278 10.98 -6.16 8.13
CA HIS A 278 11.34 -6.20 9.55
C HIS A 278 10.38 -7.06 10.38
N ILE A 279 9.06 -6.94 10.16
CA ILE A 279 8.06 -7.76 10.86
C ILE A 279 8.16 -9.23 10.45
N SER A 280 8.24 -9.50 9.15
CA SER A 280 8.30 -10.88 8.62
C SER A 280 9.55 -11.62 9.04
N GLU A 281 10.71 -10.95 9.04
CA GLU A 281 11.96 -11.51 9.53
C GLU A 281 11.89 -11.78 11.03
N THR A 282 11.38 -10.83 11.80
CA THR A 282 11.29 -10.95 13.26
C THR A 282 10.34 -12.07 13.71
N LEU A 283 9.17 -12.18 13.09
CA LEU A 283 8.15 -13.15 13.52
C LEU A 283 8.32 -14.51 12.83
N TYR A 284 8.64 -14.53 11.55
CA TYR A 284 8.55 -15.73 10.72
C TYR A 284 9.90 -16.19 10.15
N ASN A 285 10.98 -15.47 10.46
CA ASN A 285 12.33 -15.74 9.93
C ASN A 285 12.33 -15.88 8.39
N ARG A 286 11.56 -15.01 7.71
CA ARG A 286 11.46 -14.99 6.24
C ARG A 286 11.41 -13.55 5.73
N SER A 287 11.88 -13.36 4.50
CA SER A 287 11.74 -12.08 3.80
C SER A 287 10.28 -11.85 3.36
N ALA A 288 9.78 -10.63 3.54
CA ALA A 288 8.49 -10.22 2.98
C ALA A 288 8.61 -9.72 1.53
N VAL A 289 9.82 -9.39 1.09
CA VAL A 289 10.10 -8.79 -0.23
C VAL A 289 10.70 -9.77 -1.24
N GLU A 290 11.24 -10.89 -0.75
CA GLU A 290 11.84 -11.94 -1.57
C GLU A 290 10.88 -13.13 -1.66
N VAL A 291 9.74 -12.90 -2.32
CA VAL A 291 8.73 -13.94 -2.55
C VAL A 291 8.58 -14.15 -4.05
N ASP A 292 8.56 -15.42 -4.45
CA ASP A 292 8.51 -15.81 -5.87
C ASP A 292 7.11 -15.60 -6.49
N SER A 293 6.08 -15.50 -5.66
CA SER A 293 4.70 -15.37 -6.11
C SER A 293 3.87 -14.49 -5.17
N PHE A 294 2.73 -14.04 -5.64
CA PHE A 294 1.74 -13.38 -4.79
C PHE A 294 1.34 -14.30 -3.62
N PRO A 295 1.19 -13.78 -2.38
CA PRO A 295 1.08 -14.60 -1.17
C PRO A 295 -0.08 -15.60 -1.15
N ILE A 296 -1.15 -15.33 -1.91
CA ILE A 296 -2.31 -16.21 -2.05
C ILE A 296 -2.47 -16.55 -3.52
N PRO A 297 -2.07 -17.75 -3.96
CA PRO A 297 -2.30 -18.23 -5.32
C PRO A 297 -3.80 -18.25 -5.66
N ALA A 298 -4.12 -18.05 -6.94
CA ALA A 298 -5.52 -18.09 -7.40
C ALA A 298 -6.22 -19.43 -7.11
N ASP A 299 -5.45 -20.52 -7.06
CA ASP A 299 -5.94 -21.88 -6.84
C ASP A 299 -6.06 -22.27 -5.35
N ASP A 300 -5.55 -21.45 -4.43
CA ASP A 300 -5.63 -21.69 -2.98
C ASP A 300 -6.97 -21.24 -2.35
N SER A 301 -7.99 -21.08 -3.17
CA SER A 301 -9.37 -20.98 -2.67
C SER A 301 -9.73 -22.10 -1.69
N ILE A 302 -9.05 -23.24 -1.76
CA ILE A 302 -9.21 -24.38 -0.85
C ILE A 302 -8.49 -24.13 0.49
N ALA A 303 -7.41 -23.40 0.53
CA ALA A 303 -6.62 -23.19 1.76
C ALA A 303 -7.14 -22.06 2.66
N LEU A 304 -7.81 -21.06 2.08
CA LEU A 304 -8.47 -19.97 2.80
C LEU A 304 -10.00 -20.02 2.59
N GLY A 305 -10.45 -20.53 1.42
CA GLY A 305 -11.85 -20.64 1.08
C GLY A 305 -12.51 -21.71 1.92
N THR A 306 -13.47 -21.31 2.67
CA THR A 306 -14.44 -22.17 3.26
C THR A 306 -15.61 -22.29 2.29
N GLU A 307 -16.28 -23.44 2.22
CA GLU A 307 -17.44 -23.64 1.35
C GLU A 307 -18.53 -22.56 1.56
N ASP A 308 -18.55 -21.96 2.77
CA ASP A 308 -19.48 -20.90 3.18
C ASP A 308 -18.89 -19.48 3.09
N GLY A 309 -17.69 -19.30 2.48
CA GLY A 309 -16.99 -18.03 2.45
C GLY A 309 -17.78 -16.88 1.80
N ASP A 310 -18.48 -17.12 0.72
CA ASP A 310 -19.34 -16.13 0.07
C ASP A 310 -20.49 -15.68 0.98
N HIS A 311 -21.16 -16.65 1.61
CA HIS A 311 -22.21 -16.37 2.58
C HIS A 311 -21.71 -15.54 3.75
N LEU A 312 -20.58 -15.90 4.35
CA LEU A 312 -20.00 -15.16 5.46
C LEU A 312 -19.61 -13.72 5.09
N ARG A 313 -19.17 -13.48 3.84
CA ARG A 313 -18.91 -12.13 3.33
C ARG A 313 -20.18 -11.30 3.18
N GLU A 314 -21.28 -11.88 2.75
CA GLU A 314 -22.57 -11.19 2.69
C GLU A 314 -22.99 -10.67 4.07
N LEU A 315 -22.66 -11.37 5.14
CA LEU A 315 -22.93 -10.97 6.52
C LEU A 315 -21.99 -9.90 7.08
N SER A 316 -20.90 -9.60 6.38
CA SER A 316 -19.81 -8.73 6.89
C SER A 316 -20.30 -7.33 7.25
N SER A 317 -21.13 -6.72 6.42
CA SER A 317 -21.68 -5.39 6.66
C SER A 317 -22.56 -5.36 7.91
N ALA A 318 -23.44 -6.34 8.07
CA ALA A 318 -24.31 -6.47 9.23
C ALA A 318 -23.49 -6.73 10.51
N LEU A 319 -22.47 -7.59 10.44
CA LEU A 319 -21.57 -7.89 11.54
C LEU A 319 -20.80 -6.66 12.02
N GLN A 320 -20.21 -5.91 11.09
CA GLN A 320 -19.46 -4.69 11.41
C GLN A 320 -20.37 -3.59 11.95
N MET A 321 -21.57 -3.45 11.41
CA MET A 321 -22.59 -2.50 11.87
C MET A 321 -23.01 -2.84 13.31
N PHE A 322 -23.40 -4.09 13.58
CA PHE A 322 -23.78 -4.53 14.91
C PHE A 322 -22.69 -4.28 15.95
N ASN A 323 -21.44 -4.60 15.62
CA ASN A 323 -20.31 -4.30 16.48
C ASN A 323 -20.18 -2.80 16.75
N GLY A 324 -20.23 -1.99 15.69
CA GLY A 324 -20.14 -0.53 15.79
C GLY A 324 -21.25 0.07 16.65
N ASP A 325 -22.49 -0.33 16.44
CA ASP A 325 -23.66 0.14 17.17
C ASP A 325 -23.59 -0.23 18.66
N THR A 326 -23.18 -1.47 18.95
CA THR A 326 -23.00 -1.93 20.33
C THR A 326 -21.89 -1.14 21.05
N TRP A 327 -20.75 -0.89 20.40
CA TRP A 327 -19.71 -0.05 20.99
C TRP A 327 -20.14 1.41 21.17
N ASN A 328 -20.90 1.96 20.25
CA ASN A 328 -21.45 3.31 20.39
C ASN A 328 -22.46 3.39 21.54
N ALA A 329 -23.37 2.42 21.66
CA ALA A 329 -24.30 2.34 22.77
C ALA A 329 -23.57 2.28 24.14
N LYS A 330 -22.48 1.50 24.26
CA LYS A 330 -21.65 1.49 25.47
C LYS A 330 -21.03 2.84 25.79
N LYS A 331 -20.53 3.55 24.77
CA LYS A 331 -19.97 4.90 24.93
C LYS A 331 -21.01 5.92 25.36
N GLU A 332 -22.21 5.87 24.78
CA GLU A 332 -23.30 6.78 25.09
C GLU A 332 -23.74 6.69 26.56
N ILE A 333 -23.78 5.49 27.12
CA ILE A 333 -24.10 5.27 28.53
C ILE A 333 -22.88 5.35 29.45
N GLY A 334 -21.69 5.68 28.90
CA GLY A 334 -20.47 5.93 29.67
C GLY A 334 -19.80 4.70 30.29
N ILE A 335 -20.05 3.50 29.75
CA ILE A 335 -19.41 2.28 30.23
C ILE A 335 -18.22 1.87 29.36
N SER A 336 -17.28 1.13 29.94
CA SER A 336 -16.15 0.56 29.20
C SER A 336 -16.64 -0.49 28.20
N LEU A 337 -15.93 -0.62 27.06
CA LEU A 337 -16.23 -1.63 26.04
C LEU A 337 -16.23 -3.07 26.60
N ASN A 338 -15.51 -3.32 27.68
CA ASN A 338 -15.42 -4.62 28.34
C ASN A 338 -16.50 -4.85 29.41
N GLN A 339 -17.40 -3.89 29.65
CA GLN A 339 -18.52 -4.06 30.58
C GLN A 339 -19.75 -4.67 29.91
N PRO A 340 -20.61 -5.39 30.64
CA PRO A 340 -21.86 -5.90 30.12
C PRO A 340 -22.78 -4.77 29.60
N ILE A 341 -23.65 -5.12 28.64
CA ILE A 341 -24.70 -4.25 28.16
C ILE A 341 -25.96 -5.07 27.92
N SER A 342 -27.10 -4.53 28.36
CA SER A 342 -28.42 -5.13 28.17
C SER A 342 -29.18 -4.43 27.03
N GLY A 343 -30.17 -5.08 26.48
CA GLY A 343 -31.08 -4.51 25.49
C GLY A 343 -30.57 -4.49 24.05
N GLN A 344 -29.41 -5.10 23.78
CA GLN A 344 -28.91 -5.33 22.43
C GLN A 344 -29.46 -6.65 21.89
N THR A 345 -30.06 -6.62 20.72
CA THR A 345 -30.59 -7.83 20.05
C THR A 345 -29.75 -8.12 18.83
N ILE A 346 -29.16 -9.30 18.77
CA ILE A 346 -28.41 -9.79 17.62
C ILE A 346 -29.39 -10.00 16.45
N PRO A 347 -29.17 -9.39 15.28
CA PRO A 347 -29.98 -9.62 14.09
C PRO A 347 -30.03 -11.11 13.74
N LYS A 348 -31.19 -11.57 13.24
CA LYS A 348 -31.36 -12.99 12.89
C LYS A 348 -30.38 -13.47 11.82
N GLU A 349 -30.00 -12.60 10.92
CA GLU A 349 -28.98 -12.90 9.90
C GLU A 349 -27.60 -13.21 10.46
N LEU A 350 -27.31 -12.76 11.70
CA LEU A 350 -26.06 -13.02 12.43
C LEU A 350 -26.18 -14.18 13.43
N GLU A 351 -27.14 -15.07 13.26
CA GLU A 351 -27.39 -16.20 14.19
C GLU A 351 -26.15 -17.06 14.37
N GLU A 352 -25.38 -17.29 13.32
CA GLU A 352 -24.12 -18.06 13.36
C GLU A 352 -23.05 -17.42 14.26
N PHE A 353 -23.08 -16.10 14.41
CA PHE A 353 -22.15 -15.34 15.24
C PHE A 353 -22.66 -15.11 16.66
N THR A 354 -23.86 -15.60 17.03
CA THR A 354 -24.52 -15.30 18.31
C THR A 354 -23.61 -15.59 19.49
N GLN A 355 -22.95 -16.74 19.53
CA GLN A 355 -22.10 -17.12 20.65
C GLN A 355 -20.94 -16.14 20.83
N ILE A 356 -20.20 -15.84 19.75
CA ILE A 356 -19.02 -14.98 19.82
C ILE A 356 -19.39 -13.52 20.07
N LEU A 357 -20.49 -13.01 19.50
CA LEU A 357 -20.98 -11.66 19.73
C LEU A 357 -21.46 -11.47 21.17
N THR A 358 -22.18 -12.43 21.71
CA THR A 358 -22.62 -12.43 23.12
C THR A 358 -21.40 -12.40 24.06
N GLN A 359 -20.40 -13.22 23.81
CA GLN A 359 -19.17 -13.25 24.62
C GLN A 359 -18.37 -11.97 24.50
N MET A 360 -18.10 -11.49 23.29
CA MET A 360 -17.28 -10.29 23.02
C MET A 360 -17.92 -9.04 23.62
N HIS A 361 -19.20 -8.84 23.38
CA HIS A 361 -19.93 -7.67 23.86
C HIS A 361 -20.47 -7.83 25.30
N LYS A 362 -20.41 -9.04 25.88
CA LYS A 362 -21.02 -9.35 27.18
C LYS A 362 -22.49 -8.92 27.22
N LEU A 363 -23.26 -9.44 26.23
CA LEU A 363 -24.69 -9.14 26.11
C LEU A 363 -25.48 -9.88 27.22
N GLU A 364 -26.44 -9.15 27.88
CA GLU A 364 -27.33 -9.63 28.91
C GLU A 364 -28.80 -9.61 28.48
#